data_7a8e5bae7972aae31df58194cd6ba46a
#
_entry.id   7a8e5bae7972aae31df58194cd6ba46a
#
_cell.length_a   1.000
_cell.length_b   1.000
_cell.length_c   1.000
_cell.angle_alpha   90.00
_cell.angle_beta   90.00
_cell.angle_gamma   90.00
#
_symmetry.space_group_name_H-M   'P 1'
#
loop_
_entity.id
_entity.type
_entity.pdbx_description
1 polymer ?
#
loop_
_entity_poly.entity_id
_entity_poly.type
_entity_poly.pdbx_seq_one_letter_code
_entity_poly.pdbx_strand_id
1 'polypeptide(L)'
;MAAAFSGSGGSRQGAAPTASFPALLLLLAVLSSLLQVSAVEVYTPQDFVVENGTEAKLPCTFTSTEVISSLASVAWSFQGEGSSSLVSFFYYSNGKAYRAKSTQFGDRSSWAGDLNRKDASITIANMQFQDNGTYICDVKNPPDINITPGKIKVRVMEK
;
A
#
# COMPACT_ATOMS: atom_id res chain seq x y z
N MET A 1 -91.36 21.16 -7.05
CA MET A 1 -90.80 19.93 -7.61
C MET A 1 -89.31 20.12 -7.67
N ALA A 2 -88.60 19.59 -6.73
CA ALA A 2 -87.19 19.78 -6.58
C ALA A 2 -86.48 18.51 -7.03
N ALA A 3 -85.48 18.57 -7.93
CA ALA A 3 -84.59 17.55 -8.26
C ALA A 3 -83.31 17.73 -7.51
N ALA A 4 -82.94 16.72 -6.69
CA ALA A 4 -81.72 16.76 -5.94
C ALA A 4 -80.60 16.26 -6.85
N PHE A 5 -79.51 17.03 -6.96
CA PHE A 5 -78.28 16.60 -7.58
C PHE A 5 -77.30 16.21 -6.49
N SER A 6 -77.03 14.93 -6.41
CA SER A 6 -75.95 14.37 -5.63
C SER A 6 -74.67 14.39 -6.50
N GLY A 7 -73.75 15.26 -6.21
CA GLY A 7 -72.42 15.27 -6.80
C GLY A 7 -71.48 14.45 -5.94
N SER A 8 -71.15 13.24 -6.34
CA SER A 8 -70.08 12.47 -5.72
C SER A 8 -68.74 12.96 -6.26
N GLY A 9 -68.07 13.77 -5.48
CA GLY A 9 -66.67 14.12 -5.74
C GLY A 9 -65.77 12.96 -5.41
N GLY A 10 -65.38 12.19 -6.40
CA GLY A 10 -64.34 11.19 -6.25
C GLY A 10 -62.96 11.87 -6.15
N SER A 11 -62.45 11.98 -4.97
CA SER A 11 -61.05 12.38 -4.80
C SER A 11 -60.17 11.22 -5.26
N ARG A 12 -59.61 11.37 -6.43
CA ARG A 12 -58.46 10.50 -6.83
C ARG A 12 -57.26 10.95 -6.01
N GLN A 13 -56.97 10.27 -4.92
CA GLN A 13 -55.68 10.35 -4.29
C GLN A 13 -54.68 9.69 -5.26
N GLY A 14 -53.89 10.53 -5.92
CA GLY A 14 -52.75 10.08 -6.67
C GLY A 14 -51.78 9.44 -5.68
N ALA A 15 -51.56 8.15 -5.81
CA ALA A 15 -50.51 7.47 -5.06
C ALA A 15 -49.20 8.17 -5.39
N ALA A 16 -48.55 8.73 -4.39
CA ALA A 16 -47.20 9.24 -4.55
C ALA A 16 -46.30 8.06 -5.03
N PRO A 17 -45.41 8.29 -6.02
CA PRO A 17 -44.52 7.23 -6.44
C PRO A 17 -43.64 6.88 -5.24
N THR A 18 -43.89 5.74 -4.63
CA THR A 18 -42.99 5.13 -3.68
C THR A 18 -41.74 4.77 -4.45
N ALA A 19 -40.63 5.47 -4.18
CA ALA A 19 -39.33 5.06 -4.69
C ALA A 19 -39.15 3.60 -4.32
N SER A 20 -39.03 2.74 -5.32
CA SER A 20 -38.90 1.31 -5.09
C SER A 20 -37.59 1.05 -4.35
N PHE A 21 -37.64 0.34 -3.25
CA PHE A 21 -36.47 -0.10 -2.46
C PHE A 21 -35.28 -0.60 -3.32
N PRO A 22 -35.46 -1.36 -4.42
CA PRO A 22 -34.37 -1.80 -5.28
C PRO A 22 -33.55 -0.68 -5.91
N ALA A 23 -34.14 0.45 -6.28
CA ALA A 23 -33.40 1.57 -6.90
C ALA A 23 -32.50 2.27 -5.90
N LEU A 24 -32.91 2.39 -4.65
CA LEU A 24 -32.11 2.97 -3.57
C LEU A 24 -30.92 2.08 -3.22
N LEU A 25 -31.12 0.74 -3.15
CA LEU A 25 -30.05 -0.22 -2.92
C LEU A 25 -29.01 -0.23 -4.03
N LEU A 26 -29.43 -0.12 -5.29
CA LEU A 26 -28.52 -0.01 -6.44
C LEU A 26 -27.69 1.28 -6.38
N LEU A 27 -28.29 2.40 -6.01
CA LEU A 27 -27.60 3.67 -5.87
C LEU A 27 -26.54 3.61 -4.76
N LEU A 28 -26.85 3.00 -3.61
CA LEU A 28 -25.90 2.80 -2.52
C LEU A 28 -24.74 1.86 -2.91
N ALA A 29 -25.02 0.79 -3.68
CA ALA A 29 -23.99 -0.11 -4.18
C ALA A 29 -23.04 0.59 -5.17
N VAL A 30 -23.56 1.43 -6.06
CA VAL A 30 -22.75 2.23 -7.01
C VAL A 30 -21.91 3.25 -6.26
N LEU A 31 -22.46 3.93 -5.24
CA LEU A 31 -21.71 4.87 -4.41
C LEU A 31 -20.59 4.19 -3.63
N SER A 32 -20.82 3.00 -3.08
CA SER A 32 -19.78 2.25 -2.37
C SER A 32 -18.66 1.79 -3.30
N SER A 33 -18.97 1.40 -4.56
CA SER A 33 -17.97 1.04 -5.55
C SER A 33 -17.15 2.24 -6.03
N LEU A 34 -17.74 3.43 -6.08
CA LEU A 34 -17.02 4.67 -6.41
C LEU A 34 -16.12 5.18 -5.29
N LEU A 35 -16.34 4.72 -4.06
CA LEU A 35 -15.52 5.04 -2.88
C LEU A 35 -14.37 4.06 -2.67
N GLN A 36 -14.21 3.06 -3.53
CA GLN A 36 -13.06 2.15 -3.45
C GLN A 36 -11.79 2.91 -3.79
N VAL A 37 -10.94 3.10 -2.78
CA VAL A 37 -9.62 3.69 -2.94
C VAL A 37 -8.68 2.58 -3.42
N SER A 38 -8.04 2.80 -4.56
CA SER A 38 -6.94 1.94 -5.03
C SER A 38 -5.80 2.03 -4.04
N ALA A 39 -5.25 0.90 -3.61
CA ALA A 39 -4.18 0.84 -2.64
C ALA A 39 -3.04 -0.06 -3.13
N VAL A 40 -1.82 0.33 -2.81
CA VAL A 40 -0.65 -0.53 -2.88
C VAL A 40 -0.62 -1.39 -1.62
N GLU A 41 -0.53 -2.70 -1.79
CA GLU A 41 -0.31 -3.63 -0.68
C GLU A 41 1.11 -4.19 -0.77
N VAL A 42 1.83 -4.10 0.33
CA VAL A 42 3.24 -4.51 0.41
C VAL A 42 3.36 -5.80 1.21
N TYR A 43 4.12 -6.76 0.70
CA TYR A 43 4.33 -8.07 1.30
C TYR A 43 5.81 -8.25 1.59
N THR A 44 6.12 -8.48 2.86
CA THR A 44 7.48 -8.77 3.34
C THR A 44 7.43 -9.94 4.31
N PRO A 45 8.50 -10.74 4.42
CA PRO A 45 8.60 -11.70 5.53
C PRO A 45 8.62 -10.94 6.85
N GLN A 46 8.05 -11.53 7.89
CA GLN A 46 8.03 -10.92 9.21
C GLN A 46 9.41 -10.98 9.87
N ASP A 47 10.08 -12.12 9.74
CA ASP A 47 11.39 -12.38 10.30
C ASP A 47 12.34 -12.85 9.21
N PHE A 48 13.60 -12.47 9.32
CA PHE A 48 14.65 -12.84 8.38
C PHE A 48 15.96 -13.05 9.13
N VAL A 49 16.57 -14.19 8.94
CA VAL A 49 17.85 -14.54 9.57
C VAL A 49 18.93 -14.62 8.48
N VAL A 50 20.05 -13.98 8.74
CA VAL A 50 21.20 -13.97 7.84
C VAL A 50 22.48 -14.25 8.60
N GLU A 51 23.41 -14.93 7.97
CA GLU A 51 24.71 -15.23 8.54
C GLU A 51 25.65 -14.03 8.46
N ASN A 52 26.39 -13.78 9.54
CA ASN A 52 27.36 -12.69 9.62
C ASN A 52 28.36 -12.76 8.47
N GLY A 53 28.61 -11.64 7.83
CA GLY A 53 29.54 -11.52 6.73
C GLY A 53 28.97 -11.93 5.36
N THR A 54 27.72 -12.35 5.28
CA THR A 54 27.09 -12.73 4.01
C THR A 54 26.20 -11.61 3.45
N GLU A 55 25.83 -11.76 2.18
CA GLU A 55 24.86 -10.87 1.53
C GLU A 55 23.43 -11.27 1.93
N ALA A 56 22.62 -10.31 2.26
CA ALA A 56 21.20 -10.47 2.49
C ALA A 56 20.38 -9.89 1.34
N LYS A 57 19.52 -10.69 0.75
CA LYS A 57 18.45 -10.18 -0.13
C LYS A 57 17.19 -10.00 0.72
N LEU A 58 16.76 -8.77 0.88
CA LEU A 58 15.55 -8.44 1.63
C LEU A 58 14.36 -8.39 0.67
N PRO A 59 13.44 -9.38 0.74
CA PRO A 59 12.33 -9.44 -0.20
C PRO A 59 11.26 -8.40 0.17
N CYS A 60 10.80 -7.67 -0.85
CA CYS A 60 9.65 -6.79 -0.73
C CYS A 60 8.90 -6.84 -2.05
N THR A 61 7.72 -7.42 -2.04
CA THR A 61 6.82 -7.46 -3.20
C THR A 61 5.58 -6.66 -2.90
N PHE A 62 4.87 -6.26 -3.94
CA PHE A 62 3.67 -5.46 -3.76
C PHE A 62 2.64 -5.76 -4.83
N THR A 63 1.39 -5.38 -4.56
CA THR A 63 0.31 -5.35 -5.54
C THR A 63 -0.17 -3.92 -5.72
N SER A 64 -0.62 -3.61 -6.92
CA SER A 64 -1.22 -2.33 -7.25
C SER A 64 -2.29 -2.56 -8.30
N THR A 65 -3.39 -1.82 -8.22
CA THR A 65 -4.46 -1.87 -9.22
C THR A 65 -4.12 -1.07 -10.47
N GLU A 66 -3.12 -0.18 -10.38
CA GLU A 66 -2.66 0.66 -11.46
C GLU A 66 -1.39 0.08 -12.10
N VAL A 67 -1.15 0.43 -13.36
CA VAL A 67 0.15 0.19 -13.99
C VAL A 67 1.22 0.99 -13.27
N ILE A 68 2.47 0.51 -13.32
CA ILE A 68 3.57 1.21 -12.67
C ILE A 68 3.78 2.57 -13.36
N SER A 69 3.58 3.63 -12.59
CA SER A 69 3.72 5.00 -13.08
C SER A 69 5.18 5.46 -13.08
N SER A 70 5.46 6.53 -13.84
CA SER A 70 6.77 7.18 -13.81
C SER A 70 7.09 7.81 -12.45
N LEU A 71 6.07 8.02 -11.61
CA LEU A 71 6.20 8.55 -10.25
C LEU A 71 6.31 7.46 -9.18
N ALA A 72 6.35 6.19 -9.59
CA ALA A 72 6.52 5.09 -8.65
C ALA A 72 7.87 5.19 -7.94
N SER A 73 7.88 4.91 -6.65
CA SER A 73 9.08 5.01 -5.83
C SER A 73 9.11 3.95 -4.74
N VAL A 74 10.30 3.60 -4.32
CA VAL A 74 10.56 2.70 -3.19
C VAL A 74 11.52 3.38 -2.25
N ALA A 75 11.17 3.41 -0.96
CA ALA A 75 12.04 3.90 0.09
C ALA A 75 12.29 2.80 1.11
N TRP A 76 13.53 2.52 1.41
CA TRP A 76 13.93 1.61 2.47
C TRP A 76 14.50 2.38 3.65
N SER A 77 14.01 2.05 4.83
CA SER A 77 14.44 2.65 6.09
C SER A 77 14.85 1.57 7.08
N PHE A 78 15.65 1.94 8.04
CA PHE A 78 16.20 1.06 9.07
C PHE A 78 15.96 1.64 10.45
N GLN A 79 15.52 0.78 11.35
CA GLN A 79 15.43 1.05 12.78
C GLN A 79 16.27 0.01 13.50
N GLY A 80 17.40 0.43 14.05
CA GLY A 80 18.31 -0.47 14.77
C GLY A 80 17.64 -1.11 15.99
N GLU A 81 18.09 -2.29 16.36
CA GLU A 81 17.62 -2.97 17.55
C GLU A 81 17.85 -2.11 18.79
N GLY A 82 16.81 -1.93 19.61
CA GLY A 82 16.87 -1.09 20.79
C GLY A 82 16.84 0.42 20.50
N SER A 83 16.76 0.85 19.27
CA SER A 83 16.68 2.26 18.86
C SER A 83 15.27 2.66 18.48
N SER A 84 14.90 3.90 18.79
CA SER A 84 13.65 4.51 18.30
C SER A 84 13.87 5.35 17.03
N SER A 85 15.12 5.54 16.61
CA SER A 85 15.47 6.34 15.43
C SER A 85 15.29 5.56 14.16
N LEU A 86 14.63 6.20 13.18
CA LEU A 86 14.42 5.67 11.85
C LEU A 86 15.36 6.37 10.86
N VAL A 87 16.09 5.58 10.09
CA VAL A 87 17.08 6.09 9.13
C VAL A 87 16.70 5.64 7.73
N SER A 88 16.42 6.59 6.84
CA SER A 88 16.23 6.30 5.41
C SER A 88 17.58 6.13 4.76
N PHE A 89 17.82 4.98 4.12
CA PHE A 89 19.15 4.67 3.56
C PHE A 89 19.13 4.35 2.07
N PHE A 90 17.96 4.05 1.50
CA PHE A 90 17.86 3.65 0.09
C PHE A 90 16.58 4.19 -0.52
N TYR A 91 16.69 4.75 -1.71
CA TYR A 91 15.55 5.25 -2.47
C TYR A 91 15.70 4.87 -3.94
N TYR A 92 14.63 4.38 -4.54
CA TYR A 92 14.59 4.00 -5.94
C TYR A 92 13.41 4.68 -6.65
N SER A 93 13.68 5.35 -7.75
CA SER A 93 12.65 5.97 -8.58
C SER A 93 13.17 6.18 -9.99
N ASN A 94 12.31 5.98 -10.98
CA ASN A 94 12.60 6.25 -12.39
C ASN A 94 13.89 5.58 -12.89
N GLY A 95 14.09 4.32 -12.52
CA GLY A 95 15.25 3.54 -12.92
C GLY A 95 16.56 3.87 -12.22
N LYS A 96 16.52 4.74 -11.19
CA LYS A 96 17.71 5.19 -10.48
C LYS A 96 17.65 4.83 -9.00
N ALA A 97 18.75 4.31 -8.49
CA ALA A 97 18.94 4.05 -7.07
C ALA A 97 19.76 5.18 -6.42
N TYR A 98 19.27 5.66 -5.29
CA TYR A 98 19.93 6.68 -4.48
C TYR A 98 20.24 6.07 -3.12
N ARG A 99 21.53 6.01 -2.79
CA ARG A 99 22.00 5.45 -1.53
C ARG A 99 22.47 6.57 -0.62
N ALA A 100 22.03 6.57 0.64
CA ALA A 100 22.50 7.55 1.62
C ALA A 100 23.88 7.13 2.12
N LYS A 101 24.93 7.69 1.52
CA LYS A 101 26.33 7.33 1.78
C LYS A 101 26.77 7.57 3.23
N SER A 102 26.10 8.47 3.94
CA SER A 102 26.38 8.76 5.35
C SER A 102 25.87 7.68 6.30
N THR A 103 25.06 6.75 5.84
CA THR A 103 24.55 5.64 6.64
C THR A 103 25.49 4.43 6.57
N GLN A 104 25.32 3.50 7.52
CA GLN A 104 26.08 2.25 7.55
C GLN A 104 25.86 1.37 6.31
N PHE A 105 24.81 1.62 5.52
CA PHE A 105 24.45 0.85 4.33
C PHE A 105 24.89 1.49 3.02
N GLY A 106 25.48 2.68 3.06
CA GLY A 106 25.70 3.52 1.89
C GLY A 106 26.43 2.82 0.74
N ASP A 107 27.47 2.05 1.04
CA ASP A 107 28.29 1.36 0.04
C ASP A 107 27.88 -0.12 -0.13
N ARG A 108 26.97 -0.63 0.69
CA ARG A 108 26.65 -2.05 0.74
C ARG A 108 25.25 -2.37 0.21
N SER A 109 24.38 -1.38 0.05
CA SER A 109 23.01 -1.59 -0.42
C SER A 109 22.92 -1.47 -1.94
N SER A 110 22.08 -2.31 -2.55
CA SER A 110 21.87 -2.34 -3.99
C SER A 110 20.42 -2.68 -4.33
N TRP A 111 19.94 -2.16 -5.44
CA TRP A 111 18.63 -2.54 -5.97
C TRP A 111 18.67 -3.97 -6.51
N ALA A 112 17.73 -4.78 -6.11
CA ALA A 112 17.57 -6.16 -6.55
C ALA A 112 16.17 -6.46 -7.07
N GLY A 113 15.35 -5.43 -7.27
CA GLY A 113 13.97 -5.56 -7.69
C GLY A 113 13.74 -5.24 -9.15
N ASP A 114 12.47 -5.30 -9.50
CA ASP A 114 11.93 -4.88 -10.79
C ASP A 114 10.49 -4.40 -10.56
N LEU A 115 10.27 -3.10 -10.67
CA LEU A 115 8.96 -2.52 -10.39
C LEU A 115 7.88 -3.01 -11.35
N ASN A 116 8.23 -3.34 -12.60
CA ASN A 116 7.27 -3.90 -13.56
C ASN A 116 6.81 -5.31 -13.16
N ARG A 117 7.63 -6.01 -12.39
CA ARG A 117 7.31 -7.30 -11.78
C ARG A 117 6.77 -7.17 -10.36
N LYS A 118 6.57 -5.93 -9.90
CA LYS A 118 6.10 -5.61 -8.55
C LYS A 118 7.04 -6.14 -7.47
N ASP A 119 8.33 -6.06 -7.74
CA ASP A 119 9.41 -6.45 -6.86
C ASP A 119 10.23 -5.21 -6.46
N ALA A 120 10.23 -4.90 -5.18
CA ALA A 120 10.94 -3.76 -4.59
C ALA A 120 12.10 -4.20 -3.66
N SER A 121 12.63 -5.38 -3.89
CA SER A 121 13.68 -5.98 -3.06
C SER A 121 15.01 -5.25 -3.23
N ILE A 122 15.82 -5.34 -2.18
CA ILE A 122 17.21 -4.84 -2.18
C ILE A 122 18.15 -5.93 -1.68
N THR A 123 19.44 -5.77 -1.96
CA THR A 123 20.50 -6.57 -1.33
C THR A 123 21.37 -5.68 -0.46
N ILE A 124 21.87 -6.24 0.63
CA ILE A 124 22.86 -5.61 1.50
C ILE A 124 24.03 -6.59 1.63
N ALA A 125 25.20 -6.15 1.18
CA ALA A 125 26.42 -6.95 1.25
C ALA A 125 27.01 -6.94 2.66
N ASN A 126 27.67 -8.03 3.02
CA ASN A 126 28.48 -8.14 4.24
C ASN A 126 27.72 -7.72 5.51
N MET A 127 26.64 -8.41 5.80
CA MET A 127 25.81 -8.15 6.97
C MET A 127 26.59 -8.32 8.26
N GLN A 128 26.47 -7.36 9.14
CA GLN A 128 27.15 -7.29 10.44
C GLN A 128 26.15 -7.29 11.59
N PHE A 129 26.58 -7.57 12.81
CA PHE A 129 25.69 -7.56 13.99
C PHE A 129 25.05 -6.19 14.24
N GLN A 130 25.72 -5.11 13.88
CA GLN A 130 25.16 -3.75 13.96
C GLN A 130 23.99 -3.53 13.02
N ASP A 131 23.77 -4.43 12.05
CA ASP A 131 22.68 -4.39 11.09
C ASP A 131 21.40 -5.08 11.61
N ASN A 132 21.44 -5.62 12.83
CA ASN A 132 20.25 -6.13 13.49
C ASN A 132 19.23 -5.03 13.69
N GLY A 133 17.99 -5.29 13.31
CA GLY A 133 16.91 -4.34 13.47
C GLY A 133 15.74 -4.59 12.53
N THR A 134 14.92 -3.58 12.37
CA THR A 134 13.75 -3.62 11.51
C THR A 134 13.99 -2.83 10.24
N TYR A 135 13.76 -3.46 9.10
CA TYR A 135 13.88 -2.86 7.77
C TYR A 135 12.48 -2.59 7.23
N ILE A 136 12.26 -1.39 6.75
CA ILE A 136 10.94 -0.91 6.33
C ILE A 136 10.99 -0.62 4.84
N CYS A 137 10.12 -1.31 4.09
CA CYS A 137 9.93 -1.16 2.65
C CYS A 137 8.66 -0.36 2.40
N ASP A 138 8.78 0.83 1.86
CA ASP A 138 7.66 1.71 1.53
C ASP A 138 7.59 1.89 0.02
N VAL A 139 6.50 1.41 -0.57
CA VAL A 139 6.28 1.45 -2.03
C VAL A 139 5.15 2.42 -2.33
N LYS A 140 5.38 3.32 -3.28
CA LYS A 140 4.37 4.26 -3.79
C LYS A 140 4.21 4.09 -5.28
N ASN A 141 2.98 3.98 -5.74
CA ASN A 141 2.63 3.96 -7.16
C ASN A 141 1.43 4.87 -7.40
N PRO A 142 1.64 6.21 -7.45
CA PRO A 142 0.53 7.13 -7.70
C PRO A 142 -0.24 6.79 -9.00
N PRO A 143 -1.58 6.90 -9.01
CA PRO A 143 -2.43 7.46 -7.95
C PRO A 143 -2.78 6.52 -6.81
N ASP A 144 -2.29 5.27 -6.80
CA ASP A 144 -2.52 4.34 -5.69
C ASP A 144 -1.89 4.85 -4.40
N ILE A 145 -2.57 4.60 -3.27
CA ILE A 145 -2.12 5.01 -1.95
C ILE A 145 -1.53 3.79 -1.21
N ASN A 146 -0.34 3.95 -0.64
CA ASN A 146 0.23 2.99 0.29
C ASN A 146 -0.10 3.43 1.71
N ILE A 147 -0.89 2.61 2.42
CA ILE A 147 -1.33 2.90 3.78
C ILE A 147 -0.36 2.27 4.80
N THR A 148 0.23 1.11 4.47
CA THR A 148 1.06 0.34 5.40
C THR A 148 2.32 -0.17 4.70
N PRO A 149 3.51 0.29 5.11
CA PRO A 149 4.77 -0.25 4.59
C PRO A 149 5.00 -1.67 5.09
N GLY A 150 5.84 -2.42 4.38
CA GLY A 150 6.32 -3.72 4.82
C GLY A 150 7.43 -3.59 5.84
N LYS A 151 7.45 -4.47 6.84
CA LYS A 151 8.47 -4.47 7.89
C LYS A 151 9.08 -5.86 8.01
N ILE A 152 10.40 -5.92 8.03
CA ILE A 152 11.18 -7.16 8.18
C ILE A 152 12.06 -7.03 9.42
N LYS A 153 11.88 -7.92 10.37
CA LYS A 153 12.79 -8.02 11.50
C LYS A 153 13.98 -8.90 11.13
N VAL A 154 15.15 -8.30 11.02
CA VAL A 154 16.37 -8.99 10.58
C VAL A 154 17.29 -9.25 11.75
N ARG A 155 17.75 -10.48 11.83
CA ARG A 155 18.74 -10.94 12.81
C ARG A 155 19.95 -11.50 12.10
N VAL A 156 21.13 -10.98 12.45
CA VAL A 156 22.41 -11.49 11.98
C VAL A 156 22.94 -12.50 13.01
N MET A 157 23.26 -13.70 12.54
CA MET A 157 23.72 -14.81 13.36
C MET A 157 25.20 -15.08 13.12
N GLU A 158 25.88 -15.63 14.12
CA GLU A 158 27.23 -16.15 13.94
C GLU A 158 27.25 -17.33 12.97
N LYS A 159 28.40 -17.55 12.34
CA LYS A 159 28.68 -18.70 11.50
C LYS A 159 28.66 -20.00 12.29
#